data_6e22a0d3424bf5a63626e4c6d0c062e5
#
_entry.id   6e22a0d3424bf5a63626e4c6d0c062e5
#
_cell.length_a   1.000
_cell.length_b   1.000
_cell.length_c   1.000
_cell.angle_alpha   90.00
_cell.angle_beta   90.00
_cell.angle_gamma   90.00
#
_symmetry.space_group_name_H-M   'P 1'
#
loop_
_entity.id
_entity.type
_entity.pdbx_description
1 polymer ?
#
loop_
_entity_poly.entity_id
_entity_poly.type
_entity_poly.pdbx_seq_one_letter_code
_entity_poly.pdbx_strand_id
1 'polypeptide(L)'
;MRIILIGNYPPDKQQSMERFAYMLADGFSNEGHPATIWRPVVLFGKLFKSTTKGLGKWMGYIDKWILFPFILHWRLLHKKYKSENIHFHVCDHSNSYYLQQLPVERTVITCHDVLAIRGALGHADAFIGATRAGKIMQNWILNNLTEAHKLAAVSWTTYQQLCALDNIHPKEHSKNWMVIYNAFNADFRPIPKEEASGLLRKAGLNPGIPYLLHVGSSLRRKNRKLLIDMLLLLGSRWNGNICFAGEALEEELIVYTGTLGLKNRVISVDNPDHITLVALYSTCAAFVFPSLSEGFGWPVIEAQACGAPVIASSLNPLPEVSGGAALHADPTKPADFANAFLSLQNKITRNDLIRRGFENARRFNISRMTHAYLNLHLSKATES
;
A
#
# COMPACT_ATOMS: atom_id res chain seq x y z
N MET A 1 4.22 21.86 18.05
CA MET A 1 5.20 21.47 17.02
C MET A 1 4.57 21.70 15.66
N ARG A 2 5.33 22.12 14.66
CA ARG A 2 4.89 22.23 13.25
C ARG A 2 5.60 21.16 12.42
N ILE A 3 4.88 20.46 11.55
CA ILE A 3 5.45 19.35 10.78
C ILE A 3 5.44 19.67 9.28
N ILE A 4 6.58 19.47 8.63
CA ILE A 4 6.73 19.62 7.19
C ILE A 4 6.86 18.22 6.60
N LEU A 5 5.85 17.81 5.82
CA LEU A 5 5.81 16.53 5.14
C LEU A 5 6.49 16.68 3.76
N ILE A 6 7.44 15.82 3.46
CA ILE A 6 8.06 15.71 2.14
C ILE A 6 7.34 14.61 1.36
N GLY A 7 6.44 15.04 0.48
CA GLY A 7 5.62 14.14 -0.35
C GLY A 7 6.26 13.81 -1.69
N ASN A 8 5.65 12.87 -2.40
CA ASN A 8 6.13 12.38 -3.68
C ASN A 8 5.92 13.37 -4.83
N TYR A 9 6.64 13.16 -5.90
CA TYR A 9 6.55 13.97 -7.13
C TYR A 9 5.20 13.69 -7.85
N PRO A 10 4.31 14.70 -8.00
CA PRO A 10 2.94 14.48 -8.45
C PRO A 10 2.80 13.77 -9.80
N PRO A 11 3.66 14.03 -10.82
CA PRO A 11 3.56 13.36 -12.10
C PRO A 11 3.84 11.85 -12.08
N ASP A 12 4.46 11.33 -11.01
CA ASP A 12 4.68 9.87 -10.86
C ASP A 12 3.37 9.12 -10.51
N LYS A 13 2.28 9.85 -10.20
CA LYS A 13 0.93 9.33 -9.95
C LYS A 13 0.87 8.22 -8.89
N GLN A 14 1.71 8.29 -7.88
CA GLN A 14 1.73 7.35 -6.77
C GLN A 14 0.59 7.64 -5.77
N GLN A 15 -0.64 7.33 -6.17
CA GLN A 15 -1.86 7.70 -5.45
C GLN A 15 -1.87 7.26 -3.97
N SER A 16 -1.37 6.05 -3.67
CA SER A 16 -1.32 5.54 -2.28
C SER A 16 -0.43 6.40 -1.40
N MET A 17 0.73 6.84 -1.92
CA MET A 17 1.67 7.69 -1.18
C MET A 17 1.15 9.11 -1.03
N GLU A 18 0.46 9.60 -2.03
CA GLU A 18 -0.21 10.90 -1.97
C GLU A 18 -1.31 10.92 -0.90
N ARG A 19 -2.18 9.91 -0.89
CA ARG A 19 -3.21 9.73 0.15
C ARG A 19 -2.60 9.60 1.54
N PHE A 20 -1.51 8.86 1.68
CA PHE A 20 -0.78 8.74 2.94
C PHE A 20 -0.29 10.09 3.45
N ALA A 21 0.33 10.92 2.58
CA ALA A 21 0.81 12.25 2.97
C ALA A 21 -0.32 13.18 3.43
N TYR A 22 -1.49 13.15 2.76
CA TYR A 22 -2.66 13.93 3.20
C TYR A 22 -3.23 13.40 4.51
N MET A 23 -3.43 12.08 4.61
CA MET A 23 -3.91 11.44 5.84
C MET A 23 -3.05 11.82 7.05
N LEU A 24 -1.73 11.82 6.86
CA LEU A 24 -0.80 12.18 7.93
C LEU A 24 -0.86 13.69 8.25
N ALA A 25 -1.00 14.55 7.23
CA ALA A 25 -1.15 15.99 7.43
C ALA A 25 -2.42 16.34 8.21
N ASP A 26 -3.54 15.72 7.85
CA ASP A 26 -4.82 15.90 8.52
C ASP A 26 -4.76 15.35 9.96
N GLY A 27 -4.17 14.16 10.13
CA GLY A 27 -3.97 13.56 11.45
C GLY A 27 -3.18 14.47 12.39
N PHE A 28 -2.03 14.98 11.96
CA PHE A 28 -1.24 15.90 12.76
C PHE A 28 -1.99 17.21 13.06
N SER A 29 -2.69 17.76 12.08
CA SER A 29 -3.43 19.01 12.26
C SER A 29 -4.58 18.85 13.26
N ASN A 30 -5.29 17.72 13.24
CA ASN A 30 -6.35 17.39 14.18
C ASN A 30 -5.84 17.22 15.62
N GLU A 31 -4.58 16.79 15.80
CA GLU A 31 -3.92 16.69 17.11
C GLU A 31 -3.24 18.02 17.53
N GLY A 32 -3.54 19.14 16.87
CA GLY A 32 -3.00 20.47 17.20
C GLY A 32 -1.58 20.74 16.71
N HIS A 33 -1.09 19.93 15.77
CA HIS A 33 0.22 20.08 15.15
C HIS A 33 0.10 20.48 13.68
N PRO A 34 0.12 21.78 13.32
CA PRO A 34 -0.05 22.23 11.96
C PRO A 34 0.94 21.54 11.01
N ALA A 35 0.43 20.93 9.96
CA ALA A 35 1.22 20.22 8.97
C ALA A 35 1.15 20.90 7.60
N THR A 36 2.24 20.84 6.83
CA THR A 36 2.32 21.40 5.47
C THR A 36 3.08 20.43 4.58
N ILE A 37 2.52 20.11 3.41
CA ILE A 37 3.17 19.19 2.46
C ILE A 37 4.04 19.98 1.49
N TRP A 38 5.33 19.64 1.43
CA TRP A 38 6.25 20.07 0.40
C TRP A 38 6.47 18.95 -0.60
N ARG A 39 6.49 19.28 -1.88
CA ARG A 39 6.68 18.32 -2.98
C ARG A 39 7.69 18.85 -3.97
N PRO A 40 8.38 17.96 -4.71
CA PRO A 40 9.19 18.37 -5.85
C PRO A 40 8.38 19.20 -6.83
N VAL A 41 8.96 20.33 -7.25
CA VAL A 41 8.33 21.27 -8.20
C VAL A 41 8.33 20.62 -9.57
N VAL A 42 7.21 20.68 -10.28
CA VAL A 42 7.06 20.17 -11.64
C VAL A 42 7.44 21.29 -12.62
N LEU A 43 8.68 21.32 -13.04
CA LEU A 43 9.19 22.30 -14.00
C LEU A 43 9.52 21.64 -15.35
N PHE A 44 10.54 20.82 -15.39
CA PHE A 44 10.99 20.12 -16.60
C PHE A 44 10.06 18.98 -17.00
N GLY A 45 9.53 18.24 -16.02
CA GLY A 45 8.56 17.17 -16.26
C GLY A 45 7.25 17.65 -16.88
N LYS A 46 6.88 18.92 -16.70
CA LYS A 46 5.69 19.53 -17.31
C LYS A 46 5.75 19.58 -18.84
N LEU A 47 6.94 19.58 -19.41
CA LEU A 47 7.15 19.62 -20.86
C LEU A 47 6.82 18.30 -21.56
N PHE A 48 6.55 17.23 -20.80
CA PHE A 48 6.33 15.88 -21.33
C PHE A 48 4.99 15.32 -20.86
N LYS A 49 4.34 14.53 -21.74
CA LYS A 49 3.05 13.86 -21.42
C LYS A 49 3.17 12.80 -20.29
N SER A 50 4.38 12.26 -20.08
CA SER A 50 4.64 11.25 -19.05
C SER A 50 6.05 11.39 -18.51
N THR A 51 6.20 11.29 -17.19
CA THR A 51 7.48 11.25 -16.47
C THR A 51 7.90 9.84 -16.06
N THR A 52 7.13 8.83 -16.46
CA THR A 52 7.41 7.44 -16.09
C THR A 52 8.19 6.68 -17.16
N LYS A 53 8.24 7.19 -18.41
CA LYS A 53 8.90 6.55 -19.56
C LYS A 53 9.67 7.57 -20.42
N GLY A 54 10.68 7.07 -21.13
CA GLY A 54 11.46 7.87 -22.12
C GLY A 54 12.15 9.10 -21.55
N LEU A 55 12.29 10.15 -22.36
CA LEU A 55 12.96 11.42 -21.98
C LEU A 55 12.25 12.12 -20.83
N GLY A 56 10.91 12.06 -20.77
CA GLY A 56 10.16 12.67 -19.68
C GLY A 56 10.53 12.10 -18.30
N LYS A 57 10.96 10.84 -18.22
CA LYS A 57 11.47 10.23 -16.99
C LYS A 57 12.75 10.91 -16.50
N TRP A 58 13.67 11.23 -17.41
CA TRP A 58 14.90 11.96 -17.07
C TRP A 58 14.61 13.39 -16.62
N MET A 59 13.66 14.07 -17.26
CA MET A 59 13.24 15.40 -16.84
C MET A 59 12.59 15.38 -15.44
N GLY A 60 11.77 14.38 -15.14
CA GLY A 60 11.26 14.17 -13.80
C GLY A 60 12.37 13.90 -12.77
N TYR A 61 13.45 13.24 -13.16
CA TYR A 61 14.62 13.06 -12.28
C TYR A 61 15.37 14.38 -12.02
N ILE A 62 15.46 15.27 -13.00
CA ILE A 62 16.02 16.61 -12.78
C ILE A 62 15.18 17.38 -11.76
N ASP A 63 13.85 17.36 -11.89
CA ASP A 63 12.95 18.01 -10.94
C ASP A 63 13.12 17.44 -9.51
N LYS A 64 13.22 16.10 -9.39
CA LYS A 64 13.31 15.42 -8.10
C LYS A 64 14.69 15.51 -7.44
N TRP A 65 15.75 15.34 -8.22
CA TRP A 65 17.10 15.11 -7.66
C TRP A 65 18.04 16.31 -7.76
N ILE A 66 17.69 17.29 -8.58
CA ILE A 66 18.48 18.51 -8.73
C ILE A 66 17.70 19.73 -8.26
N LEU A 67 16.54 19.99 -8.87
CA LEU A 67 15.78 21.20 -8.63
C LEU A 67 15.22 21.25 -7.21
N PHE A 68 14.53 20.19 -6.78
CA PHE A 68 13.90 20.20 -5.46
C PHE A 68 14.90 20.16 -4.30
N PRO A 69 16.00 19.39 -4.32
CA PRO A 69 17.07 19.53 -3.33
C PRO A 69 17.62 20.94 -3.22
N PHE A 70 17.83 21.63 -4.34
CA PHE A 70 18.25 23.03 -4.33
C PHE A 70 17.21 23.95 -3.67
N ILE A 71 15.92 23.79 -4.03
CA ILE A 71 14.81 24.53 -3.41
C ILE A 71 14.70 24.21 -1.92
N LEU A 72 14.85 22.95 -1.54
CA LEU A 72 14.80 22.48 -0.15
C LEU A 72 15.92 23.13 0.65
N HIS A 73 17.16 23.08 0.15
CA HIS A 73 18.30 23.72 0.76
C HIS A 73 18.05 25.22 0.98
N TRP A 74 17.57 25.92 -0.04
CA TRP A 74 17.28 27.36 0.04
C TRP A 74 16.20 27.70 1.06
N ARG A 75 15.13 26.89 1.13
CA ARG A 75 14.09 27.02 2.16
C ARG A 75 14.65 26.85 3.58
N LEU A 76 15.53 25.87 3.78
CA LEU A 76 16.13 25.57 5.08
C LEU A 76 17.10 26.67 5.59
N LEU A 77 17.61 27.52 4.70
CA LEU A 77 18.42 28.69 5.10
C LEU A 77 17.60 29.73 5.87
N HIS A 78 16.29 29.82 5.65
CA HIS A 78 15.45 30.77 6.36
C HIS A 78 15.38 30.48 7.85
N LYS A 79 15.58 31.49 8.70
CA LYS A 79 15.59 31.41 10.18
C LYS A 79 14.36 30.66 10.74
N LYS A 80 13.19 30.85 10.11
CA LYS A 80 11.93 30.21 10.48
C LYS A 80 12.03 28.67 10.49
N TYR A 81 12.77 28.04 9.59
CA TYR A 81 12.88 26.58 9.49
C TYR A 81 14.04 26.01 10.34
N LYS A 82 14.85 26.87 10.95
CA LYS A 82 15.90 26.50 11.91
C LYS A 82 15.36 26.28 13.32
N SER A 83 14.12 26.70 13.59
CA SER A 83 13.47 26.53 14.89
C SER A 83 13.33 25.06 15.26
N GLU A 84 13.60 24.72 16.53
CA GLU A 84 13.45 23.38 17.09
C GLU A 84 12.00 22.88 17.06
N ASN A 85 11.02 23.80 17.01
CA ASN A 85 9.61 23.47 16.91
C ASN A 85 9.17 23.00 15.50
N ILE A 86 10.09 22.98 14.52
CA ILE A 86 9.80 22.52 13.16
C ILE A 86 10.44 21.15 12.95
N HIS A 87 9.60 20.16 12.67
CA HIS A 87 9.98 18.79 12.35
C HIS A 87 9.71 18.48 10.89
N PHE A 88 10.42 17.51 10.37
CA PHE A 88 10.29 17.05 8.97
C PHE A 88 9.90 15.59 8.93
N HIS A 89 9.09 15.23 7.94
CA HIS A 89 8.68 13.84 7.74
C HIS A 89 8.76 13.49 6.26
N VAL A 90 9.66 12.61 5.89
CA VAL A 90 9.73 12.05 4.54
C VAL A 90 8.71 10.95 4.42
N CYS A 91 7.65 11.19 3.63
CA CYS A 91 6.46 10.31 3.59
C CYS A 91 6.68 8.98 2.87
N ASP A 92 7.79 8.82 2.15
CA ASP A 92 8.07 7.62 1.34
C ASP A 92 9.58 7.36 1.30
N HIS A 93 9.96 6.10 1.52
CA HIS A 93 11.35 5.65 1.49
C HIS A 93 12.06 5.91 0.15
N SER A 94 11.31 5.94 -0.96
CA SER A 94 11.87 6.30 -2.27
C SER A 94 12.45 7.71 -2.33
N ASN A 95 12.12 8.55 -1.37
CA ASN A 95 12.60 9.92 -1.19
C ASN A 95 13.69 10.05 -0.10
N SER A 96 14.29 8.94 0.34
CA SER A 96 15.29 8.91 1.43
C SER A 96 16.49 9.82 1.19
N TYR A 97 16.84 10.09 -0.05
CA TYR A 97 17.96 10.98 -0.40
C TYR A 97 17.74 12.45 0.06
N TYR A 98 16.52 12.87 0.39
CA TYR A 98 16.29 14.18 1.00
C TYR A 98 16.74 14.24 2.47
N LEU A 99 16.93 13.09 3.14
CA LEU A 99 17.43 13.04 4.51
C LEU A 99 18.77 13.76 4.68
N GLN A 100 19.63 13.69 3.67
CA GLN A 100 20.94 14.34 3.68
C GLN A 100 20.90 15.87 3.89
N GLN A 101 19.77 16.51 3.60
CA GLN A 101 19.61 17.95 3.73
C GLN A 101 18.78 18.36 4.95
N LEU A 102 18.06 17.42 5.54
CA LEU A 102 17.16 17.66 6.66
C LEU A 102 17.88 17.49 8.01
N PRO A 103 17.48 18.25 9.05
CA PRO A 103 18.08 18.10 10.37
C PRO A 103 17.75 16.72 10.96
N VAL A 104 18.77 15.93 11.22
CA VAL A 104 18.69 14.52 11.59
C VAL A 104 17.76 14.30 12.80
N GLU A 105 17.94 15.08 13.89
CA GLU A 105 17.20 14.93 15.14
C GLU A 105 15.69 15.22 15.01
N ARG A 106 15.30 15.97 14.00
CA ARG A 106 13.94 16.45 13.78
C ARG A 106 13.29 15.84 12.55
N THR A 107 13.92 14.80 11.97
CA THR A 107 13.44 14.18 10.74
C THR A 107 13.06 12.74 10.98
N VAL A 108 11.86 12.37 10.54
CA VAL A 108 11.33 11.01 10.49
C VAL A 108 11.14 10.60 9.04
N ILE A 109 11.32 9.34 8.71
CA ILE A 109 10.98 8.78 7.41
C ILE A 109 10.04 7.57 7.57
N THR A 110 9.09 7.42 6.64
CA THR A 110 8.25 6.21 6.55
C THR A 110 8.73 5.30 5.42
N CYS A 111 8.94 4.03 5.76
CA CYS A 111 9.25 2.95 4.83
C CYS A 111 8.00 2.09 4.59
N HIS A 112 7.44 2.18 3.38
CA HIS A 112 6.22 1.43 3.01
C HIS A 112 6.51 0.01 2.55
N ASP A 113 7.63 -0.23 1.95
CA ASP A 113 8.17 -1.53 1.57
C ASP A 113 9.66 -1.39 1.17
N VAL A 114 10.30 -2.51 0.94
CA VAL A 114 11.66 -2.56 0.39
C VAL A 114 11.73 -3.42 -0.88
N LEU A 115 10.59 -3.60 -1.56
CA LEU A 115 10.48 -4.52 -2.70
C LEU A 115 11.37 -4.09 -3.87
N ALA A 116 11.38 -2.81 -4.22
CA ALA A 116 12.22 -2.30 -5.30
C ALA A 116 13.71 -2.42 -4.98
N ILE A 117 14.10 -2.21 -3.73
CA ILE A 117 15.47 -2.39 -3.23
C ILE A 117 15.86 -3.87 -3.31
N ARG A 118 15.03 -4.76 -2.75
CA ARG A 118 15.27 -6.21 -2.78
C ARG A 118 15.36 -6.75 -4.20
N GLY A 119 14.48 -6.30 -5.10
CA GLY A 119 14.53 -6.66 -6.52
C GLY A 119 15.80 -6.18 -7.21
N ALA A 120 16.30 -5.00 -6.88
CA ALA A 120 17.58 -4.49 -7.40
C ALA A 120 18.78 -5.29 -6.90
N LEU A 121 18.71 -5.83 -5.66
CA LEU A 121 19.70 -6.72 -5.07
C LEU A 121 19.59 -8.18 -5.55
N GLY A 122 18.56 -8.51 -6.35
CA GLY A 122 18.40 -9.83 -6.95
C GLY A 122 17.57 -10.82 -6.13
N HIS A 123 16.83 -10.35 -5.10
CA HIS A 123 15.91 -11.21 -4.35
C HIS A 123 14.70 -11.58 -5.22
N ALA A 124 14.49 -12.87 -5.45
CA ALA A 124 13.44 -13.39 -6.33
C ALA A 124 12.02 -13.12 -5.80
N ASP A 125 11.85 -13.09 -4.49
CA ASP A 125 10.58 -12.85 -3.80
C ASP A 125 10.08 -11.39 -3.87
N ALA A 126 10.88 -10.49 -4.41
CA ALA A 126 10.47 -9.11 -4.68
C ALA A 126 9.58 -8.98 -5.94
N PHE A 127 9.65 -9.93 -6.87
CA PHE A 127 8.93 -9.94 -8.16
C PHE A 127 9.14 -8.68 -9.01
N ILE A 128 10.21 -7.95 -8.77
CA ILE A 128 10.57 -6.71 -9.46
C ILE A 128 12.01 -6.83 -9.95
N GLY A 129 12.21 -6.71 -11.27
CA GLY A 129 13.54 -6.63 -11.86
C GLY A 129 14.04 -5.18 -11.92
N ALA A 130 15.34 -4.97 -11.87
CA ALA A 130 15.94 -3.65 -12.01
C ALA A 130 17.00 -3.62 -13.12
N THR A 131 16.99 -2.53 -13.91
CA THR A 131 18.08 -2.22 -14.84
C THR A 131 19.35 -1.84 -14.07
N ARG A 132 20.52 -1.77 -14.76
CA ARG A 132 21.78 -1.33 -14.12
C ARG A 132 21.64 0.03 -13.42
N ALA A 133 21.05 1.01 -14.10
CA ALA A 133 20.77 2.32 -13.49
C ALA A 133 19.78 2.24 -12.33
N GLY A 134 18.76 1.37 -12.43
CA GLY A 134 17.82 1.09 -11.35
C GLY A 134 18.50 0.50 -10.12
N LYS A 135 19.47 -0.41 -10.30
CA LYS A 135 20.25 -0.97 -9.18
C LYS A 135 21.07 0.08 -8.46
N ILE A 136 21.75 0.96 -9.19
CA ILE A 136 22.52 2.08 -8.61
C ILE A 136 21.58 2.99 -7.79
N MET A 137 20.44 3.33 -8.36
CA MET A 137 19.44 4.17 -7.69
C MET A 137 18.89 3.52 -6.41
N GLN A 138 18.54 2.23 -6.47
CA GLN A 138 18.00 1.53 -5.28
C GLN A 138 19.05 1.37 -4.18
N ASN A 139 20.31 1.15 -4.53
CA ASN A 139 21.41 1.15 -3.57
C ASN A 139 21.60 2.55 -2.93
N TRP A 140 21.49 3.62 -3.71
CA TRP A 140 21.55 4.97 -3.17
C TRP A 140 20.39 5.27 -2.22
N ILE A 141 19.16 4.84 -2.56
CA ILE A 141 18.00 4.93 -1.69
C ILE A 141 18.24 4.13 -0.40
N LEU A 142 18.73 2.89 -0.50
CA LEU A 142 19.03 2.04 0.65
C LEU A 142 20.05 2.70 1.58
N ASN A 143 21.19 3.16 1.06
CA ASN A 143 22.22 3.80 1.85
C ASN A 143 21.70 5.02 2.65
N ASN A 144 20.85 5.86 2.03
CA ASN A 144 20.23 6.97 2.75
C ASN A 144 19.18 6.51 3.76
N LEU A 145 18.45 5.45 3.46
CA LEU A 145 17.41 4.90 4.32
C LEU A 145 18.01 4.28 5.58
N THR A 146 19.12 3.56 5.43
CA THR A 146 19.84 2.94 6.54
C THR A 146 20.52 3.97 7.45
N GLU A 147 20.83 5.15 6.96
CA GLU A 147 21.35 6.27 7.78
C GLU A 147 20.24 7.01 8.59
N ALA A 148 18.97 6.72 8.36
CA ALA A 148 17.88 7.38 9.04
C ALA A 148 17.91 7.10 10.57
N HIS A 149 17.95 8.12 11.40
CA HIS A 149 17.90 7.97 12.86
C HIS A 149 16.51 7.62 13.37
N LYS A 150 15.46 8.16 12.74
CA LYS A 150 14.05 7.91 13.09
C LYS A 150 13.30 7.39 11.88
N LEU A 151 12.85 6.15 11.97
CA LEU A 151 12.16 5.48 10.86
C LEU A 151 10.94 4.73 11.36
N ALA A 152 9.84 4.85 10.61
CA ALA A 152 8.66 4.04 10.76
C ALA A 152 8.55 3.04 9.60
N ALA A 153 8.55 1.75 9.89
CA ALA A 153 8.16 0.72 8.94
C ALA A 153 6.66 0.42 9.09
N VAL A 154 5.95 0.23 7.99
CA VAL A 154 4.48 0.06 8.03
C VAL A 154 4.03 -1.35 8.43
N SER A 155 4.96 -2.30 8.56
CA SER A 155 4.72 -3.67 9.05
C SER A 155 6.00 -4.25 9.67
N TRP A 156 5.85 -5.28 10.50
CA TRP A 156 6.98 -6.04 11.00
C TRP A 156 7.80 -6.66 9.88
N THR A 157 7.14 -7.13 8.83
CA THR A 157 7.82 -7.68 7.65
C THR A 157 8.73 -6.64 6.99
N THR A 158 8.23 -5.43 6.74
CA THR A 158 9.03 -4.34 6.18
C THR A 158 10.20 -3.98 7.11
N TYR A 159 9.95 -3.92 8.42
CA TYR A 159 10.97 -3.65 9.42
C TYR A 159 12.08 -4.71 9.41
N GLN A 160 11.72 -5.99 9.46
CA GLN A 160 12.67 -7.11 9.45
C GLN A 160 13.47 -7.16 8.14
N GLN A 161 12.81 -6.96 7.00
CA GLN A 161 13.48 -6.90 5.70
C GLN A 161 14.49 -5.76 5.63
N LEU A 162 14.14 -4.60 6.18
CA LEU A 162 15.05 -3.45 6.20
C LEU A 162 16.25 -3.69 7.11
N CYS A 163 16.03 -4.23 8.33
CA CYS A 163 17.12 -4.60 9.22
C CYS A 163 18.08 -5.64 8.59
N ALA A 164 17.53 -6.63 7.88
CA ALA A 164 18.32 -7.61 7.16
C ALA A 164 19.18 -6.99 6.03
N LEU A 165 18.68 -5.92 5.39
CA LEU A 165 19.45 -5.18 4.37
C LEU A 165 20.55 -4.30 4.99
N ASP A 166 20.39 -3.87 6.24
CA ASP A 166 21.39 -3.13 7.03
C ASP A 166 22.33 -4.08 7.81
N ASN A 167 22.18 -5.42 7.64
CA ASN A 167 22.92 -6.46 8.37
C ASN A 167 22.82 -6.35 9.90
N ILE A 168 21.76 -5.79 10.44
CA ILE A 168 21.51 -5.60 11.87
C ILE A 168 20.37 -6.51 12.33
N HIS A 169 20.55 -7.18 13.47
CA HIS A 169 19.45 -7.92 14.07
C HIS A 169 18.37 -6.94 14.58
N PRO A 170 17.07 -7.15 14.31
CA PRO A 170 16.00 -6.20 14.66
C PRO A 170 15.97 -5.77 16.14
N LYS A 171 16.41 -6.64 17.07
CA LYS A 171 16.47 -6.35 18.51
C LYS A 171 17.73 -5.57 18.94
N GLU A 172 18.72 -5.47 18.09
CA GLU A 172 20.01 -4.82 18.36
C GLU A 172 20.14 -3.46 17.69
N HIS A 173 19.04 -3.01 17.04
CA HIS A 173 19.04 -1.76 16.30
C HIS A 173 19.14 -0.57 17.28
N SER A 174 20.23 0.18 17.23
CA SER A 174 20.50 1.33 18.10
C SER A 174 19.72 2.60 17.71
N LYS A 175 19.16 2.65 16.51
CA LYS A 175 18.41 3.80 15.97
C LYS A 175 16.94 3.74 16.40
N ASN A 176 16.25 4.87 16.41
CA ASN A 176 14.80 4.94 16.71
C ASN A 176 13.96 4.46 15.53
N TRP A 177 14.04 3.16 15.25
CA TRP A 177 13.22 2.50 14.23
C TRP A 177 12.10 1.73 14.89
N MET A 178 10.90 1.87 14.36
CA MET A 178 9.72 1.19 14.91
C MET A 178 8.71 0.83 13.85
N VAL A 179 7.78 -0.05 14.21
CA VAL A 179 6.63 -0.38 13.36
C VAL A 179 5.47 0.54 13.71
N ILE A 180 4.97 1.26 12.71
CA ILE A 180 3.75 2.06 12.80
C ILE A 180 2.83 1.62 11.66
N TYR A 181 1.78 0.87 12.01
CA TYR A 181 0.80 0.40 11.01
C TYR A 181 0.08 1.57 10.36
N ASN A 182 -0.16 1.46 9.05
CA ASN A 182 -0.99 2.41 8.34
C ASN A 182 -2.42 2.41 8.88
N ALA A 183 -3.05 3.58 8.94
CA ALA A 183 -4.47 3.72 9.17
C ALA A 183 -5.27 3.68 7.85
N PHE A 184 -6.58 3.71 7.95
CA PHE A 184 -7.45 3.91 6.79
C PHE A 184 -7.24 5.30 6.19
N ASN A 185 -7.13 5.36 4.88
CA ASN A 185 -6.97 6.61 4.12
C ASN A 185 -8.30 7.18 3.61
N ALA A 186 -9.41 6.54 3.94
CA ALA A 186 -10.80 6.94 3.65
C ALA A 186 -11.76 6.22 4.61
N ASP A 187 -13.05 6.55 4.55
CA ASP A 187 -14.09 5.91 5.36
C ASP A 187 -14.53 4.58 4.72
N PHE A 188 -14.16 3.47 5.34
CA PHE A 188 -14.57 2.12 4.96
C PHE A 188 -15.53 1.58 6.03
N ARG A 189 -16.77 1.37 5.62
CA ARG A 189 -17.84 0.79 6.45
C ARG A 189 -18.83 0.04 5.59
N PRO A 190 -19.55 -0.95 6.13
CA PRO A 190 -20.59 -1.64 5.36
C PRO A 190 -21.67 -0.67 4.90
N ILE A 191 -22.12 -0.82 3.67
CA ILE A 191 -23.33 -0.16 3.18
C ILE A 191 -24.41 -1.21 2.91
N PRO A 192 -25.71 -0.86 3.09
CA PRO A 192 -26.81 -1.77 2.84
C PRO A 192 -26.82 -2.29 1.40
N LYS A 193 -27.26 -3.54 1.22
CA LYS A 193 -27.30 -4.18 -0.10
C LYS A 193 -28.18 -3.43 -1.10
N GLU A 194 -29.24 -2.83 -0.62
CA GLU A 194 -30.19 -2.02 -1.39
C GLU A 194 -29.48 -0.79 -1.98
N GLU A 195 -28.71 -0.08 -1.15
CA GLU A 195 -27.91 1.09 -1.56
C GLU A 195 -26.80 0.69 -2.54
N ALA A 196 -26.09 -0.39 -2.24
CA ALA A 196 -25.02 -0.92 -3.10
C ALA A 196 -25.51 -1.36 -4.47
N SER A 197 -26.74 -1.87 -4.58
CA SER A 197 -27.27 -2.47 -5.83
C SER A 197 -27.27 -1.51 -7.02
N GLY A 198 -27.55 -0.24 -6.79
CA GLY A 198 -27.48 0.80 -7.83
C GLY A 198 -26.05 1.05 -8.32
N LEU A 199 -25.09 1.09 -7.40
CA LEU A 199 -23.68 1.30 -7.68
C LEU A 199 -23.09 0.10 -8.44
N LEU A 200 -23.44 -1.12 -8.02
CA LEU A 200 -23.01 -2.35 -8.70
C LEU A 200 -23.47 -2.41 -10.15
N ARG A 201 -24.76 -2.08 -10.43
CA ARG A 201 -25.25 -2.05 -11.80
C ARG A 201 -24.50 -1.03 -12.67
N LYS A 202 -24.24 0.17 -12.14
CA LYS A 202 -23.43 1.18 -12.84
C LYS A 202 -22.00 0.70 -13.11
N ALA A 203 -21.45 -0.11 -12.21
CA ALA A 203 -20.15 -0.74 -12.37
C ALA A 203 -20.14 -2.00 -13.25
N GLY A 204 -21.29 -2.35 -13.88
CA GLY A 204 -21.39 -3.51 -14.78
C GLY A 204 -21.65 -4.86 -14.10
N LEU A 205 -21.94 -4.86 -12.79
CA LEU A 205 -22.27 -6.09 -12.07
C LEU A 205 -23.80 -6.29 -12.00
N ASN A 206 -24.20 -7.56 -12.07
CA ASN A 206 -25.56 -7.95 -11.72
C ASN A 206 -25.65 -8.25 -10.20
N PRO A 207 -26.39 -7.45 -9.41
CA PRO A 207 -26.48 -7.67 -7.96
C PRO A 207 -27.11 -9.01 -7.54
N GLY A 208 -27.79 -9.70 -8.47
CA GLY A 208 -28.33 -11.06 -8.27
C GLY A 208 -27.30 -12.18 -8.42
N ILE A 209 -26.14 -11.92 -8.98
CA ILE A 209 -25.07 -12.91 -9.17
C ILE A 209 -23.97 -12.65 -8.14
N PRO A 210 -23.65 -13.62 -7.27
CA PRO A 210 -22.57 -13.46 -6.30
C PRO A 210 -21.21 -13.33 -7.00
N TYR A 211 -20.26 -12.66 -6.37
CA TYR A 211 -18.91 -12.51 -6.92
C TYR A 211 -17.82 -12.56 -5.85
N LEU A 212 -16.65 -13.05 -6.25
CA LEU A 212 -15.40 -12.88 -5.54
C LEU A 212 -14.77 -11.56 -5.96
N LEU A 213 -14.29 -10.79 -5.01
CA LEU A 213 -13.67 -9.49 -5.28
C LEU A 213 -12.16 -9.58 -5.15
N HIS A 214 -11.44 -9.00 -6.10
CA HIS A 214 -10.01 -8.67 -5.99
C HIS A 214 -9.81 -7.19 -6.25
N VAL A 215 -9.01 -6.53 -5.41
CA VAL A 215 -8.69 -5.09 -5.57
C VAL A 215 -7.19 -4.91 -5.70
N GLY A 216 -6.76 -4.22 -6.75
CA GLY A 216 -5.36 -3.93 -6.94
C GLY A 216 -4.95 -3.59 -8.37
N SER A 217 -3.62 -3.40 -8.53
CA SER A 217 -2.99 -3.14 -9.83
C SER A 217 -2.74 -4.44 -10.63
N SER A 218 -2.32 -4.27 -11.88
CA SER A 218 -1.94 -5.33 -12.81
C SER A 218 -0.54 -5.92 -12.54
N LEU A 219 0.15 -5.50 -11.51
CA LEU A 219 1.50 -5.98 -11.20
C LEU A 219 1.49 -7.48 -10.92
N ARG A 220 2.46 -8.20 -11.51
CA ARG A 220 2.62 -9.66 -11.40
C ARG A 220 2.51 -10.17 -9.95
N ARG A 221 3.03 -9.40 -8.99
CA ARG A 221 2.96 -9.77 -7.56
C ARG A 221 1.53 -9.83 -6.99
N LYS A 222 0.53 -9.19 -7.64
CA LYS A 222 -0.88 -9.26 -7.24
C LYS A 222 -1.55 -10.58 -7.60
N ASN A 223 -0.90 -11.38 -8.46
CA ASN A 223 -1.25 -12.77 -8.75
C ASN A 223 -2.70 -12.97 -9.23
N ARG A 224 -3.19 -12.07 -10.09
CA ARG A 224 -4.57 -12.08 -10.61
C ARG A 224 -4.92 -13.40 -11.30
N LYS A 225 -3.95 -14.04 -11.97
CA LYS A 225 -4.14 -15.31 -12.67
C LYS A 225 -4.64 -16.42 -11.73
N LEU A 226 -4.17 -16.45 -10.48
CA LEU A 226 -4.60 -17.45 -9.49
C LEU A 226 -6.12 -17.45 -9.29
N LEU A 227 -6.79 -16.28 -9.34
CA LEU A 227 -8.24 -16.22 -9.18
C LEU A 227 -8.96 -16.90 -10.36
N ILE A 228 -8.41 -16.81 -11.57
CA ILE A 228 -8.98 -17.50 -12.74
C ILE A 228 -8.83 -19.02 -12.58
N ASP A 229 -7.65 -19.47 -12.16
CA ASP A 229 -7.37 -20.88 -11.88
C ASP A 229 -8.26 -21.40 -10.74
N MET A 230 -8.46 -20.60 -9.69
CA MET A 230 -9.41 -20.89 -8.61
C MET A 230 -10.85 -21.02 -9.12
N LEU A 231 -11.29 -20.10 -9.99
CA LEU A 231 -12.64 -20.15 -10.58
C LEU A 231 -12.86 -21.42 -11.40
N LEU A 232 -11.85 -21.82 -12.17
CA LEU A 232 -11.85 -23.06 -12.94
C LEU A 232 -12.02 -24.27 -12.00
N LEU A 233 -11.26 -24.32 -10.91
CA LEU A 233 -11.33 -25.40 -9.92
C LEU A 233 -12.65 -25.44 -9.15
N LEU A 234 -13.29 -24.31 -8.92
CA LEU A 234 -14.62 -24.26 -8.30
C LEU A 234 -15.68 -24.91 -9.20
N GLY A 235 -15.58 -24.75 -10.51
CA GLY A 235 -16.46 -25.38 -11.50
C GLY A 235 -17.94 -25.16 -11.19
N SER A 236 -18.74 -26.22 -11.24
CA SER A 236 -20.19 -26.20 -10.94
C SER A 236 -20.52 -26.04 -9.45
N ARG A 237 -19.54 -26.15 -8.54
CA ARG A 237 -19.74 -25.95 -7.09
C ARG A 237 -20.04 -24.49 -6.74
N TRP A 238 -19.79 -23.57 -7.67
CA TRP A 238 -20.10 -22.16 -7.49
C TRP A 238 -20.33 -21.46 -8.84
N ASN A 239 -21.49 -20.80 -8.99
CA ASN A 239 -21.93 -20.17 -10.23
C ASN A 239 -21.77 -18.63 -10.23
N GLY A 240 -20.98 -18.08 -9.33
CA GLY A 240 -20.73 -16.64 -9.28
C GLY A 240 -19.59 -16.17 -10.19
N ASN A 241 -19.30 -14.90 -10.14
CA ASN A 241 -18.31 -14.20 -10.96
C ASN A 241 -17.05 -13.86 -10.17
N ILE A 242 -15.97 -13.50 -10.85
CA ILE A 242 -14.85 -12.75 -10.28
C ILE A 242 -14.96 -11.30 -10.74
N CYS A 243 -14.82 -10.38 -9.79
CA CYS A 243 -14.70 -8.95 -10.03
C CYS A 243 -13.27 -8.50 -9.71
N PHE A 244 -12.57 -7.99 -10.71
CA PHE A 244 -11.31 -7.28 -10.54
C PHE A 244 -11.60 -5.79 -10.50
N ALA A 245 -11.23 -5.12 -9.40
CA ALA A 245 -11.40 -3.68 -9.23
C ALA A 245 -10.04 -2.98 -9.11
N GLY A 246 -9.87 -1.85 -9.78
CA GLY A 246 -8.63 -1.08 -9.81
C GLY A 246 -8.08 -0.90 -11.21
N GLU A 247 -6.86 -1.33 -11.50
CA GLU A 247 -6.35 -1.29 -12.87
C GLU A 247 -7.09 -2.30 -13.77
N ALA A 248 -7.30 -1.90 -15.03
CA ALA A 248 -7.90 -2.75 -16.06
C ALA A 248 -7.21 -4.12 -16.16
N LEU A 249 -7.95 -5.10 -16.66
CA LEU A 249 -7.39 -6.42 -16.91
C LEU A 249 -6.33 -6.36 -18.01
N GLU A 250 -5.23 -7.06 -17.82
CA GLU A 250 -4.18 -7.25 -18.80
C GLU A 250 -4.71 -8.10 -19.98
N GLU A 251 -4.30 -7.76 -21.20
CA GLU A 251 -4.69 -8.49 -22.41
C GLU A 251 -4.37 -10.00 -22.29
N GLU A 252 -3.22 -10.35 -21.72
CA GLU A 252 -2.81 -11.73 -21.47
C GLU A 252 -3.84 -12.47 -20.60
N LEU A 253 -4.35 -11.81 -19.55
CA LEU A 253 -5.34 -12.40 -18.64
C LEU A 253 -6.72 -12.51 -19.31
N ILE A 254 -7.10 -11.56 -20.16
CA ILE A 254 -8.33 -11.61 -20.97
C ILE A 254 -8.29 -12.79 -21.94
N VAL A 255 -7.18 -12.97 -22.64
CA VAL A 255 -6.99 -14.10 -23.55
C VAL A 255 -7.06 -15.42 -22.76
N TYR A 256 -6.36 -15.49 -21.63
CA TYR A 256 -6.36 -16.69 -20.79
C TYR A 256 -7.76 -17.08 -20.31
N THR A 257 -8.56 -16.11 -19.85
CA THR A 257 -9.97 -16.39 -19.48
C THR A 257 -10.81 -16.89 -20.65
N GLY A 258 -10.54 -16.37 -21.85
CA GLY A 258 -11.19 -16.80 -23.10
C GLY A 258 -10.89 -18.27 -23.44
N THR A 259 -9.62 -18.69 -23.35
CA THR A 259 -9.23 -20.09 -23.62
C THR A 259 -9.85 -21.09 -22.65
N LEU A 260 -10.20 -20.65 -21.43
CA LEU A 260 -10.86 -21.48 -20.42
C LEU A 260 -12.40 -21.42 -20.47
N GLY A 261 -12.99 -20.65 -21.39
CA GLY A 261 -14.45 -20.47 -21.47
C GLY A 261 -15.04 -19.67 -20.30
N LEU A 262 -14.22 -18.90 -19.56
CA LEU A 262 -14.61 -18.17 -18.35
C LEU A 262 -14.88 -16.69 -18.60
N LYS A 263 -14.81 -16.20 -19.85
CA LYS A 263 -14.93 -14.78 -20.20
C LYS A 263 -16.18 -14.10 -19.61
N ASN A 264 -17.32 -14.79 -19.62
CA ASN A 264 -18.58 -14.25 -19.10
C ASN A 264 -18.70 -14.27 -17.58
N ARG A 265 -17.71 -14.84 -16.89
CA ARG A 265 -17.64 -14.92 -15.40
C ARG A 265 -16.58 -14.00 -14.81
N VAL A 266 -15.94 -13.17 -15.63
CA VAL A 266 -14.89 -12.23 -15.19
C VAL A 266 -15.32 -10.82 -15.55
N ILE A 267 -15.35 -9.94 -14.54
CA ILE A 267 -15.76 -8.55 -14.64
C ILE A 267 -14.59 -7.66 -14.23
N SER A 268 -14.32 -6.62 -15.01
CA SER A 268 -13.35 -5.57 -14.67
C SER A 268 -14.09 -4.30 -14.31
N VAL A 269 -13.75 -3.70 -13.17
CA VAL A 269 -14.24 -2.38 -12.73
C VAL A 269 -13.03 -1.47 -12.62
N ASP A 270 -12.81 -0.71 -13.69
CA ASP A 270 -11.60 0.06 -13.84
C ASP A 270 -11.65 1.36 -13.03
N ASN A 271 -10.68 1.53 -12.12
CA ASN A 271 -10.52 2.70 -11.28
C ASN A 271 -11.85 3.18 -10.63
N PRO A 272 -12.56 2.29 -9.88
CA PRO A 272 -13.81 2.67 -9.23
C PRO A 272 -13.60 3.87 -8.31
N ASP A 273 -14.60 4.72 -8.19
CA ASP A 273 -14.63 5.72 -7.14
C ASP A 273 -14.78 5.06 -5.76
N HIS A 274 -14.54 5.84 -4.71
CA HIS A 274 -14.51 5.32 -3.35
C HIS A 274 -15.83 4.64 -2.95
N ILE A 275 -16.97 5.24 -3.24
CA ILE A 275 -18.26 4.68 -2.84
C ILE A 275 -18.61 3.39 -3.59
N THR A 276 -18.23 3.30 -4.86
CA THR A 276 -18.34 2.08 -5.65
C THR A 276 -17.42 0.98 -5.08
N LEU A 277 -16.19 1.33 -4.68
CA LEU A 277 -15.26 0.39 -4.06
C LEU A 277 -15.82 -0.15 -2.72
N VAL A 278 -16.39 0.72 -1.88
CA VAL A 278 -17.07 0.33 -0.63
C VAL A 278 -18.27 -0.60 -0.91
N ALA A 279 -19.06 -0.31 -1.96
CA ALA A 279 -20.16 -1.19 -2.38
C ALA A 279 -19.66 -2.58 -2.80
N LEU A 280 -18.56 -2.63 -3.57
CA LEU A 280 -17.94 -3.88 -3.99
C LEU A 280 -17.45 -4.71 -2.80
N TYR A 281 -16.78 -4.10 -1.82
CA TYR A 281 -16.37 -4.79 -0.59
C TYR A 281 -17.57 -5.27 0.22
N SER A 282 -18.59 -4.41 0.41
CA SER A 282 -19.74 -4.69 1.30
C SER A 282 -20.61 -5.86 0.82
N THR A 283 -20.58 -6.18 -0.46
CA THR A 283 -21.52 -7.13 -1.07
C THR A 283 -20.86 -8.36 -1.69
N CYS A 284 -19.53 -8.43 -1.75
CA CYS A 284 -18.86 -9.60 -2.31
C CYS A 284 -19.08 -10.87 -1.49
N ALA A 285 -19.06 -12.02 -2.16
CA ALA A 285 -19.10 -13.33 -1.51
C ALA A 285 -17.86 -13.56 -0.65
N ALA A 286 -16.69 -13.15 -1.12
CA ALA A 286 -15.45 -13.04 -0.37
C ALA A 286 -14.51 -12.07 -1.08
N PHE A 287 -13.65 -11.43 -0.33
CA PHE A 287 -12.49 -10.71 -0.84
C PHE A 287 -11.30 -11.66 -0.94
N VAL A 288 -10.66 -11.75 -2.12
CA VAL A 288 -9.56 -12.68 -2.39
C VAL A 288 -8.30 -11.92 -2.75
N PHE A 289 -7.24 -12.09 -1.94
CA PHE A 289 -6.01 -11.33 -2.07
C PHE A 289 -4.77 -12.25 -2.07
N PRO A 290 -4.46 -12.90 -3.21
CA PRO A 290 -3.40 -13.91 -3.33
C PRO A 290 -2.03 -13.31 -3.61
N SER A 291 -1.75 -12.10 -3.13
CA SER A 291 -0.52 -11.39 -3.41
C SER A 291 0.71 -12.17 -2.99
N LEU A 292 1.73 -12.18 -3.86
CA LEU A 292 3.01 -12.83 -3.65
C LEU A 292 3.95 -12.00 -2.78
N SER A 293 3.75 -10.68 -2.74
CA SER A 293 4.59 -9.77 -1.95
C SER A 293 3.90 -8.43 -1.72
N GLU A 294 3.91 -7.95 -0.49
CA GLU A 294 3.32 -6.68 -0.06
C GLU A 294 4.17 -5.99 1.01
N GLY A 295 4.05 -4.67 1.11
CA GLY A 295 4.61 -3.93 2.25
C GLY A 295 3.64 -3.87 3.44
N PHE A 296 2.31 -3.80 3.15
CA PHE A 296 1.26 -3.75 4.16
C PHE A 296 0.02 -4.56 3.76
N GLY A 297 -0.72 -4.14 2.74
CA GLY A 297 -1.93 -4.82 2.29
C GLY A 297 -3.21 -4.10 2.72
N TRP A 298 -3.34 -2.80 2.46
CA TRP A 298 -4.56 -2.02 2.72
C TRP A 298 -5.86 -2.71 2.30
N PRO A 299 -5.97 -3.32 1.11
CA PRO A 299 -7.20 -3.97 0.68
C PRO A 299 -7.74 -5.02 1.65
N VAL A 300 -6.88 -5.67 2.44
CA VAL A 300 -7.30 -6.65 3.45
C VAL A 300 -8.08 -5.98 4.57
N ILE A 301 -7.58 -4.90 5.13
CA ILE A 301 -8.27 -4.18 6.22
C ILE A 301 -9.49 -3.43 5.71
N GLU A 302 -9.46 -2.90 4.48
CA GLU A 302 -10.60 -2.26 3.83
C GLU A 302 -11.77 -3.24 3.67
N ALA A 303 -11.48 -4.45 3.17
CA ALA A 303 -12.46 -5.53 3.05
C ALA A 303 -13.05 -5.92 4.43
N GLN A 304 -12.20 -6.05 5.45
CA GLN A 304 -12.63 -6.35 6.82
C GLN A 304 -13.53 -5.25 7.39
N ALA A 305 -13.17 -3.98 7.17
CA ALA A 305 -13.97 -2.83 7.62
C ALA A 305 -15.34 -2.75 6.94
N CYS A 306 -15.44 -3.21 5.69
CA CYS A 306 -16.70 -3.30 4.94
C CYS A 306 -17.48 -4.60 5.19
N GLY A 307 -17.02 -5.49 6.07
CA GLY A 307 -17.71 -6.73 6.41
C GLY A 307 -17.54 -7.87 5.40
N ALA A 308 -16.57 -7.78 4.50
CA ALA A 308 -16.23 -8.88 3.61
C ALA A 308 -15.46 -9.98 4.34
N PRO A 309 -15.78 -11.27 4.19
CA PRO A 309 -14.89 -12.33 4.60
C PRO A 309 -13.65 -12.35 3.70
N VAL A 310 -12.47 -12.44 4.30
CA VAL A 310 -11.19 -12.31 3.60
C VAL A 310 -10.50 -13.66 3.43
N ILE A 311 -10.03 -13.93 2.22
CA ILE A 311 -9.10 -15.01 1.89
C ILE A 311 -7.83 -14.36 1.34
N ALA A 312 -6.73 -14.50 2.04
CA ALA A 312 -5.48 -13.83 1.69
C ALA A 312 -4.32 -14.82 1.59
N SER A 313 -3.26 -14.39 0.92
CA SER A 313 -2.00 -15.15 0.90
C SER A 313 -1.49 -15.42 2.32
N SER A 314 -0.87 -16.57 2.51
CA SER A 314 -0.16 -16.94 3.75
C SER A 314 1.19 -16.23 3.92
N LEU A 315 1.63 -15.48 2.92
CA LEU A 315 2.89 -14.74 2.98
C LEU A 315 2.75 -13.44 3.77
N ASN A 316 3.74 -13.14 4.59
CA ASN A 316 3.82 -11.89 5.32
C ASN A 316 3.92 -10.68 4.35
N PRO A 317 3.32 -9.54 4.73
CA PRO A 317 2.72 -9.19 6.03
C PRO A 317 1.21 -9.52 6.15
N LEU A 318 0.58 -10.25 5.23
CA LEU A 318 -0.87 -10.41 5.20
C LEU A 318 -1.44 -11.12 6.46
N PRO A 319 -0.79 -12.17 7.04
CA PRO A 319 -1.21 -12.73 8.33
C PRO A 319 -1.14 -11.71 9.49
N GLU A 320 -0.11 -10.89 9.53
CA GLU A 320 0.09 -9.83 10.53
C GLU A 320 -1.01 -8.77 10.44
N VAL A 321 -1.28 -8.29 9.23
CA VAL A 321 -2.23 -7.21 8.96
C VAL A 321 -3.68 -7.68 9.15
N SER A 322 -4.00 -8.89 8.72
CA SER A 322 -5.33 -9.46 8.90
C SER A 322 -5.68 -9.82 10.35
N GLY A 323 -4.68 -9.91 11.25
CA GLY A 323 -4.88 -10.15 12.67
C GLY A 323 -5.62 -11.45 13.00
N GLY A 324 -5.41 -12.50 12.22
CA GLY A 324 -6.13 -13.77 12.35
C GLY A 324 -7.57 -13.74 11.85
N ALA A 325 -8.03 -12.63 11.28
CA ALA A 325 -9.39 -12.47 10.74
C ALA A 325 -9.44 -12.64 9.21
N ALA A 326 -8.62 -13.54 8.68
CA ALA A 326 -8.66 -14.00 7.30
C ALA A 326 -8.38 -15.51 7.23
N LEU A 327 -8.86 -16.17 6.20
CA LEU A 327 -8.37 -17.49 5.82
C LEU A 327 -7.09 -17.28 4.99
N HIS A 328 -6.02 -17.97 5.38
CA HIS A 328 -4.73 -17.87 4.69
C HIS A 328 -4.46 -19.11 3.85
N ALA A 329 -4.03 -18.88 2.59
CA ALA A 329 -3.77 -19.93 1.62
C ALA A 329 -2.42 -19.70 0.92
N ASP A 330 -1.78 -20.76 0.46
CA ASP A 330 -0.53 -20.70 -0.31
C ASP A 330 -0.79 -20.02 -1.67
N PRO A 331 -0.19 -18.85 -1.96
CA PRO A 331 -0.46 -18.11 -3.20
C PRO A 331 0.10 -18.79 -4.45
N THR A 332 0.74 -19.94 -4.33
CA THR A 332 1.15 -20.78 -5.46
C THR A 332 0.13 -21.88 -5.77
N LYS A 333 -0.90 -22.07 -4.89
CA LYS A 333 -1.86 -23.17 -4.97
C LYS A 333 -3.32 -22.66 -5.10
N PRO A 334 -3.85 -22.54 -6.32
CA PRO A 334 -5.25 -22.13 -6.52
C PRO A 334 -6.28 -23.02 -5.79
N ALA A 335 -5.96 -24.29 -5.59
CA ALA A 335 -6.81 -25.24 -4.87
C ALA A 335 -7.00 -24.85 -3.39
N ASP A 336 -5.97 -24.33 -2.74
CA ASP A 336 -6.04 -23.90 -1.34
C ASP A 336 -7.01 -22.72 -1.20
N PHE A 337 -6.98 -21.77 -2.14
CA PHE A 337 -7.94 -20.65 -2.20
C PHE A 337 -9.36 -21.11 -2.48
N ALA A 338 -9.54 -22.09 -3.40
CA ALA A 338 -10.84 -22.67 -3.68
C ALA A 338 -11.41 -23.37 -2.44
N ASN A 339 -10.62 -24.16 -1.73
CA ASN A 339 -11.02 -24.85 -0.50
C ASN A 339 -11.35 -23.85 0.62
N ALA A 340 -10.54 -22.82 0.80
CA ALA A 340 -10.81 -21.74 1.74
C ALA A 340 -12.15 -21.05 1.44
N PHE A 341 -12.45 -20.77 0.17
CA PHE A 341 -13.74 -20.20 -0.21
C PHE A 341 -14.91 -21.15 0.06
N LEU A 342 -14.77 -22.43 -0.27
CA LEU A 342 -15.83 -23.43 -0.01
C LEU A 342 -16.11 -23.56 1.47
N SER A 343 -15.12 -23.42 2.36
CA SER A 343 -15.35 -23.44 3.81
C SER A 343 -16.23 -22.28 4.31
N LEU A 344 -16.25 -21.15 3.58
CA LEU A 344 -17.13 -20.01 3.88
C LEU A 344 -18.61 -20.23 3.53
N GLN A 345 -18.96 -21.37 2.93
CA GLN A 345 -20.36 -21.78 2.79
C GLN A 345 -20.97 -22.14 4.15
N ASN A 346 -20.15 -22.52 5.12
CA ASN A 346 -20.57 -22.63 6.51
C ASN A 346 -20.81 -21.24 7.09
N LYS A 347 -22.07 -20.93 7.42
CA LYS A 347 -22.48 -19.62 7.94
C LYS A 347 -21.80 -19.28 9.27
N ILE A 348 -21.50 -20.25 10.13
CA ILE A 348 -20.84 -20.01 11.42
C ILE A 348 -19.42 -19.53 11.17
N THR A 349 -18.66 -20.25 10.34
CA THR A 349 -17.28 -19.87 9.95
C THR A 349 -17.25 -18.49 9.30
N ARG A 350 -18.18 -18.24 8.36
CA ARG A 350 -18.29 -16.96 7.67
C ARG A 350 -18.56 -15.81 8.64
N ASN A 351 -19.56 -15.95 9.51
CA ASN A 351 -19.96 -14.88 10.42
C ASN A 351 -18.89 -14.60 11.49
N ASP A 352 -18.23 -15.63 11.99
CA ASP A 352 -17.10 -15.46 12.92
C ASP A 352 -15.94 -14.71 12.25
N LEU A 353 -15.60 -15.05 11.01
CA LEU A 353 -14.54 -14.36 10.26
C LEU A 353 -14.86 -12.89 10.06
N ILE A 354 -16.11 -12.55 9.69
CA ILE A 354 -16.57 -11.16 9.53
C ILE A 354 -16.51 -10.41 10.86
N ARG A 355 -16.99 -11.00 11.95
CA ARG A 355 -16.94 -10.39 13.30
C ARG A 355 -15.50 -10.06 13.69
N ARG A 356 -14.59 -11.03 13.57
CA ARG A 356 -13.17 -10.82 13.84
C ARG A 356 -12.55 -9.78 12.90
N GLY A 357 -13.02 -9.70 11.64
CA GLY A 357 -12.60 -8.68 10.67
C GLY A 357 -12.91 -7.27 11.17
N PHE A 358 -14.12 -7.03 11.66
CA PHE A 358 -14.49 -5.74 12.25
C PHE A 358 -13.65 -5.39 13.49
N GLU A 359 -13.36 -6.38 14.35
CA GLU A 359 -12.50 -6.19 15.52
C GLU A 359 -11.08 -5.82 15.10
N ASN A 360 -10.52 -6.52 14.12
CA ASN A 360 -9.19 -6.23 13.61
C ASN A 360 -9.10 -4.84 12.95
N ALA A 361 -10.10 -4.45 12.16
CA ALA A 361 -10.14 -3.16 11.48
C ALA A 361 -10.01 -1.96 12.46
N ARG A 362 -10.51 -2.07 13.69
CA ARG A 362 -10.38 -1.03 14.73
C ARG A 362 -8.94 -0.72 15.13
N ARG A 363 -7.99 -1.62 14.84
CA ARG A 363 -6.56 -1.40 15.11
C ARG A 363 -5.97 -0.28 14.26
N PHE A 364 -6.53 -0.04 13.08
CA PHE A 364 -5.99 0.84 12.04
C PHE A 364 -6.65 2.22 12.06
N ASN A 365 -6.67 2.82 13.25
CA ASN A 365 -7.25 4.12 13.52
C ASN A 365 -6.25 5.25 13.27
N ILE A 366 -6.71 6.35 12.63
CA ILE A 366 -5.87 7.50 12.27
C ILE A 366 -5.24 8.17 13.50
N SER A 367 -6.00 8.39 14.57
CA SER A 367 -5.49 9.03 15.78
C SER A 367 -4.38 8.20 16.43
N ARG A 368 -4.56 6.86 16.50
CA ARG A 368 -3.53 5.95 17.03
C ARG A 368 -2.25 6.00 16.19
N MET A 369 -2.36 5.98 14.89
CA MET A 369 -1.23 6.11 13.98
C MET A 369 -0.54 7.46 14.15
N THR A 370 -1.30 8.55 14.19
CA THR A 370 -0.79 9.91 14.35
C THR A 370 -0.04 10.08 15.67
N HIS A 371 -0.59 9.58 16.80
CA HIS A 371 0.09 9.61 18.09
C HIS A 371 1.41 8.82 18.08
N ALA A 372 1.45 7.66 17.41
CA ALA A 372 2.69 6.90 17.28
C ALA A 372 3.76 7.69 16.49
N TYR A 373 3.37 8.37 15.42
CA TYR A 373 4.27 9.24 14.67
C TYR A 373 4.71 10.47 15.48
N LEU A 374 3.82 11.10 16.25
CA LEU A 374 4.17 12.20 17.14
C LEU A 374 5.20 11.77 18.19
N ASN A 375 5.00 10.60 18.78
CA ASN A 375 5.96 10.04 19.73
C ASN A 375 7.33 9.79 19.08
N LEU A 376 7.35 9.29 17.84
CA LEU A 376 8.60 9.10 17.11
C LEU A 376 9.28 10.42 16.76
N HIS A 377 8.52 11.47 16.39
CA HIS A 377 9.07 12.81 16.19
C HIS A 377 9.72 13.37 17.45
N LEU A 378 9.11 13.14 18.63
CA LEU A 378 9.54 13.66 19.91
C LEU A 378 10.58 12.79 20.62
N SER A 379 10.79 11.54 20.17
CA SER A 379 11.82 10.68 20.75
C SER A 379 13.20 11.33 20.61
N LYS A 380 14.01 11.25 21.65
CA LYS A 380 15.43 11.64 21.55
C LYS A 380 16.16 10.61 20.71
N ALA A 381 17.12 11.05 19.91
CA ALA A 381 18.05 10.10 19.32
C ALA A 381 18.75 9.35 20.46
N THR A 382 18.80 8.03 20.39
CA THR A 382 19.66 7.26 21.28
C THR A 382 21.09 7.69 20.97
N GLU A 383 21.78 8.26 21.96
CA GLU A 383 23.21 8.51 21.87
C GLU A 383 23.89 7.15 21.66
N SER A 384 24.55 6.99 20.52
CA SER A 384 25.32 5.81 20.15
C SER A 384 26.65 5.78 20.85
#